data_e7a8847db13be07ab24d3a1db47be158
#
_entry.id   e7a8847db13be07ab24d3a1db47be158
#
_cell.length_a   1.000
_cell.length_b   1.000
_cell.length_c   1.000
_cell.angle_alpha   90.00
_cell.angle_beta   90.00
_cell.angle_gamma   90.00
#
_symmetry.space_group_name_H-M   'P 1'
#
loop_
_entity.id
_entity.type
_entity.pdbx_description
1 polymer ?
#
loop_
_entity_poly.entity_id
_entity_poly.type
_entity_poly.pdbx_seq_one_letter_code
_entity_poly.pdbx_strand_id
1 'polypeptide(L)'
;MTEKLEKLKQGYANLSEWLEHIMAAIVLIAIVIAICSLWAPFKEFLQTRSESGAFLKYMASVFDIVIGIEFFKLLCKPRKDTMLEVLMFVIARHMIIEHTTAFENLLSIIAISILIIVDRYFLKSKRSEEHTSE
;
A
#
# COMPACT_ATOMS: atom_id res chain seq x y z
N MET A 1 12.99 -16.38 -36.36
CA MET A 1 11.95 -16.60 -35.33
C MET A 1 12.31 -15.92 -34.02
N THR A 2 13.55 -15.98 -33.60
CA THR A 2 14.08 -15.32 -32.37
C THR A 2 14.00 -13.78 -32.41
N GLU A 3 14.30 -13.16 -33.55
CA GLU A 3 14.28 -11.70 -33.71
C GLU A 3 12.87 -11.08 -33.59
N LYS A 4 11.82 -11.79 -34.05
CA LYS A 4 10.44 -11.37 -33.84
C LYS A 4 10.00 -11.48 -32.40
N LEU A 5 10.48 -12.48 -31.67
CA LEU A 5 10.20 -12.66 -30.24
C LEU A 5 10.89 -11.60 -29.39
N GLU A 6 12.08 -11.17 -29.75
CA GLU A 6 12.80 -10.09 -29.06
C GLU A 6 12.13 -8.73 -29.28
N LYS A 7 11.68 -8.43 -30.49
CA LYS A 7 10.92 -7.21 -30.79
C LYS A 7 9.57 -7.15 -30.06
N LEU A 8 8.89 -8.31 -29.94
CA LEU A 8 7.67 -8.41 -29.16
C LEU A 8 7.94 -8.21 -27.66
N LYS A 9 8.99 -8.83 -27.11
CA LYS A 9 9.42 -8.62 -25.71
C LYS A 9 9.73 -7.17 -25.41
N GLN A 10 10.46 -6.50 -26.29
CA GLN A 10 10.77 -5.08 -26.16
C GLN A 10 9.50 -4.21 -26.26
N GLY A 11 8.58 -4.53 -27.14
CA GLY A 11 7.29 -3.84 -27.25
C GLY A 11 6.45 -3.96 -25.97
N TYR A 12 6.38 -5.15 -25.39
CA TYR A 12 5.69 -5.37 -24.10
C TYR A 12 6.36 -4.68 -22.93
N ALA A 13 7.69 -4.65 -22.89
CA ALA A 13 8.44 -3.95 -21.85
C ALA A 13 8.18 -2.43 -21.90
N ASN A 14 8.26 -1.83 -23.07
CA ASN A 14 7.98 -0.41 -23.26
C ASN A 14 6.52 -0.05 -22.95
N LEU A 15 5.57 -0.91 -23.32
CA LEU A 15 4.15 -0.72 -23.00
C LEU A 15 3.91 -0.79 -21.48
N SER A 16 4.57 -1.72 -20.79
CA SER A 16 4.49 -1.87 -19.35
C SER A 16 5.01 -0.62 -18.63
N GLU A 17 6.17 -0.11 -19.03
CA GLU A 17 6.75 1.13 -18.47
C GLU A 17 5.83 2.34 -18.70
N TRP A 18 5.23 2.44 -19.87
CA TRP A 18 4.28 3.52 -20.19
C TRP A 18 3.02 3.47 -19.35
N LEU A 19 2.45 2.29 -19.19
CA LEU A 19 1.28 2.06 -18.33
C LEU A 19 1.60 2.38 -16.86
N GLU A 20 2.77 1.99 -16.38
CA GLU A 20 3.23 2.29 -15.03
C GLU A 20 3.32 3.80 -14.78
N HIS A 21 3.88 4.56 -15.70
CA HIS A 21 3.95 6.03 -15.62
C HIS A 21 2.57 6.69 -15.65
N ILE A 22 1.66 6.21 -16.50
CA ILE A 22 0.29 6.72 -16.57
C ILE A 22 -0.44 6.43 -15.26
N MET A 23 -0.33 5.23 -14.75
CA MET A 23 -0.95 4.85 -13.48
C MET A 23 -0.38 5.65 -12.31
N ALA A 24 0.94 5.86 -12.26
CA ALA A 24 1.58 6.71 -11.27
C ALA A 24 1.06 8.15 -11.32
N ALA A 25 0.90 8.72 -12.52
CA ALA A 25 0.34 10.06 -12.69
C ALA A 25 -1.12 10.15 -12.20
N ILE A 26 -1.95 9.18 -12.52
CA ILE A 26 -3.36 9.11 -12.06
C ILE A 26 -3.42 9.02 -10.55
N VAL A 27 -2.62 8.16 -9.94
CA VAL A 27 -2.57 7.98 -8.49
C VAL A 27 -2.08 9.25 -7.80
N LEU A 28 -1.08 9.93 -8.35
CA LEU A 28 -0.59 11.19 -7.81
C LEU A 28 -1.68 12.28 -7.81
N ILE A 29 -2.41 12.41 -8.91
CA ILE A 29 -3.53 13.36 -9.00
C ILE A 29 -4.60 13.02 -7.97
N ALA A 30 -4.95 11.74 -7.84
CA ALA A 30 -5.92 11.27 -6.85
C ALA A 30 -5.48 11.59 -5.41
N ILE A 31 -4.20 11.41 -5.08
CA ILE A 31 -3.63 11.75 -3.76
C ILE A 31 -3.75 13.25 -3.49
N VAL A 32 -3.41 14.10 -4.45
CA VAL A 32 -3.50 15.56 -4.31
C VAL A 32 -4.96 15.98 -4.06
N ILE A 33 -5.91 15.44 -4.81
CA ILE A 33 -7.34 15.70 -4.62
C ILE A 33 -7.79 15.21 -3.25
N ALA A 34 -7.36 14.03 -2.82
CA ALA A 34 -7.70 13.46 -1.52
C ALA A 34 -7.16 14.32 -0.35
N ILE A 35 -5.95 14.82 -0.45
CA ILE A 35 -5.36 15.74 0.55
C ILE A 35 -6.19 17.03 0.64
N CYS A 36 -6.54 17.62 -0.49
CA CYS A 36 -7.40 18.81 -0.52
C CYS A 36 -8.80 18.52 0.07
N SER A 37 -9.33 17.35 -0.21
CA SER A 37 -10.63 16.90 0.29
C SER A 37 -10.64 16.59 1.79
N LEU A 38 -9.48 16.35 2.42
CA LEU A 38 -9.36 16.07 3.85
C LEU A 38 -9.82 17.23 4.74
N TRP A 39 -9.90 18.43 4.18
CA TRP A 39 -10.40 19.61 4.90
C TRP A 39 -11.86 19.46 5.34
N ALA A 40 -12.71 18.79 4.57
CA ALA A 40 -14.10 18.58 4.91
C ALA A 40 -14.29 17.65 6.13
N PRO A 41 -13.72 16.43 6.16
CA PRO A 41 -13.76 15.57 7.35
C PRO A 41 -13.05 16.17 8.56
N PHE A 42 -12.03 17.00 8.37
CA PHE A 42 -11.39 17.71 9.47
C PHE A 42 -12.32 18.72 10.14
N LYS A 43 -13.06 19.52 9.36
CA LYS A 43 -14.08 20.42 9.89
C LYS A 43 -15.20 19.67 10.62
N GLU A 44 -15.68 18.58 10.05
CA GLU A 44 -16.68 17.71 10.67
C GLU A 44 -16.17 17.17 12.01
N PHE A 45 -14.93 16.68 12.06
CA PHE A 45 -14.29 16.23 13.29
C PHE A 45 -14.24 17.33 14.36
N LEU A 46 -13.88 18.57 14.00
CA LEU A 46 -13.83 19.69 14.94
C LEU A 46 -15.20 20.08 15.49
N GLN A 47 -16.26 19.98 14.68
CA GLN A 47 -17.64 20.31 15.08
C GLN A 47 -18.28 19.19 15.91
N THR A 48 -17.97 17.93 15.59
CA THR A 48 -18.59 16.74 16.18
C THR A 48 -17.66 16.03 17.18
N ARG A 49 -16.71 16.78 17.76
CA ARG A 49 -15.68 16.27 18.66
C ARG A 49 -16.22 15.47 19.86
N SER A 50 -17.49 15.65 20.18
CA SER A 50 -18.16 14.98 21.31
C SER A 50 -18.79 13.63 20.94
N GLU A 51 -18.87 13.28 19.65
CA GLU A 51 -19.44 12.02 19.22
C GLU A 51 -18.41 10.90 19.17
N SER A 52 -18.77 9.75 19.76
CA SER A 52 -17.96 8.54 19.69
C SER A 52 -17.87 8.09 18.24
N GLY A 53 -16.70 8.17 17.64
CA GLY A 53 -16.45 7.69 16.29
C GLY A 53 -16.05 8.77 15.26
N ALA A 54 -16.27 10.07 15.54
CA ALA A 54 -15.83 11.14 14.67
C ALA A 54 -14.31 11.09 14.39
N PHE A 55 -13.53 10.78 15.40
CA PHE A 55 -12.10 10.56 15.27
C PHE A 55 -11.74 9.39 14.36
N LEU A 56 -12.42 8.25 14.51
CA LEU A 56 -12.19 7.07 13.66
C LEU A 56 -12.54 7.35 12.20
N LYS A 57 -13.62 8.08 11.95
CA LYS A 57 -14.02 8.49 10.61
C LYS A 57 -12.98 9.40 9.96
N TYR A 58 -12.44 10.36 10.71
CA TYR A 58 -11.35 11.21 10.25
C TYR A 58 -10.08 10.40 9.98
N MET A 59 -9.70 9.51 10.89
CA MET A 59 -8.53 8.63 10.73
C MET A 59 -8.68 7.71 9.52
N ALA A 60 -9.89 7.24 9.21
CA ALA A 60 -10.14 6.46 8.00
C ALA A 60 -9.73 7.23 6.74
N SER A 61 -10.10 8.49 6.64
CA SER A 61 -9.75 9.35 5.49
C SER A 61 -8.23 9.60 5.41
N VAL A 62 -7.57 9.76 6.56
CA VAL A 62 -6.10 9.89 6.61
C VAL A 62 -5.42 8.61 6.15
N PHE A 63 -5.90 7.44 6.61
CA PHE A 63 -5.34 6.15 6.18
C PHE A 63 -5.49 5.89 4.69
N ASP A 64 -6.61 6.32 4.09
CA ASP A 64 -6.79 6.21 2.62
C ASP A 64 -5.70 6.97 1.87
N ILE A 65 -5.35 8.15 2.33
CA ILE A 65 -4.28 8.96 1.73
C ILE A 65 -2.92 8.31 1.93
N VAL A 66 -2.63 7.80 3.12
CA VAL A 66 -1.36 7.10 3.42
C VAL A 66 -1.21 5.87 2.53
N ILE A 67 -2.25 5.05 2.39
CA ILE A 67 -2.25 3.89 1.49
C ILE A 67 -2.01 4.34 0.04
N GLY A 68 -2.64 5.41 -0.40
CA GLY A 68 -2.42 5.98 -1.73
C GLY A 68 -0.97 6.41 -1.97
N ILE A 69 -0.34 7.05 -0.98
CA ILE A 69 1.07 7.47 -1.05
C ILE A 69 2.00 6.25 -1.12
N GLU A 70 1.77 5.23 -0.30
CA GLU A 70 2.59 4.02 -0.33
C GLU A 70 2.41 3.25 -1.65
N PHE A 71 1.19 3.21 -2.17
CA PHE A 71 0.91 2.63 -3.48
C PHE A 71 1.62 3.40 -4.61
N PHE A 72 1.64 4.74 -4.55
CA PHE A 72 2.40 5.57 -5.48
C PHE A 72 3.90 5.27 -5.43
N LYS A 73 4.47 5.15 -4.25
CA LYS A 73 5.88 4.76 -4.06
C LYS A 73 6.18 3.41 -4.70
N LEU A 74 5.25 2.46 -4.56
CA LEU A 74 5.35 1.13 -5.15
C LEU A 74 5.39 1.20 -6.69
N LEU A 75 4.57 2.06 -7.30
CA LEU A 75 4.58 2.27 -8.75
C LEU A 75 5.87 2.93 -9.24
N CYS A 76 6.40 3.90 -8.48
CA CYS A 76 7.63 4.61 -8.86
C CYS A 76 8.90 3.78 -8.62
N LYS A 77 8.94 2.97 -7.57
CA LYS A 77 10.04 2.08 -7.21
C LYS A 77 9.49 0.79 -6.62
N PRO A 78 9.24 -0.23 -7.43
CA PRO A 78 8.74 -1.51 -6.93
C PRO A 78 9.80 -2.16 -6.02
N ARG A 79 9.58 -2.07 -4.72
CA ARG A 79 10.39 -2.75 -3.70
C ARG A 79 9.51 -3.75 -2.97
N LYS A 80 10.06 -4.92 -2.70
CA LYS A 80 9.34 -5.98 -1.98
C LYS A 80 8.92 -5.52 -0.58
N ASP A 81 9.78 -4.74 0.07
CA ASP A 81 9.54 -4.19 1.41
C ASP A 81 8.29 -3.28 1.42
N THR A 82 8.15 -2.42 0.41
CA THR A 82 7.00 -1.50 0.30
C THR A 82 5.68 -2.23 0.06
N MET A 83 5.68 -3.36 -0.66
CA MET A 83 4.48 -4.18 -0.84
C MET A 83 3.94 -4.73 0.48
N LEU A 84 4.83 -5.22 1.34
CA LEU A 84 4.47 -5.75 2.65
C LEU A 84 3.97 -4.66 3.59
N GLU A 85 4.59 -3.47 3.56
CA GLU A 85 4.11 -2.31 4.30
C GLU A 85 2.69 -1.92 3.92
N VAL A 86 2.39 -1.85 2.61
CA VAL A 86 1.03 -1.56 2.11
C VAL A 86 0.03 -2.61 2.59
N LEU A 87 0.38 -3.89 2.49
CA LEU A 87 -0.49 -4.98 2.95
C LEU A 87 -0.76 -4.90 4.45
N MET A 88 0.28 -4.65 5.25
CA MET A 88 0.12 -4.46 6.70
C MET A 88 -0.78 -3.27 7.02
N PHE A 89 -0.62 -2.15 6.32
CA PHE A 89 -1.45 -0.97 6.49
C PHE A 89 -2.92 -1.24 6.13
N VAL A 90 -3.18 -1.93 5.04
CA VAL A 90 -4.55 -2.27 4.60
C VAL A 90 -5.24 -3.16 5.64
N ILE A 91 -4.55 -4.18 6.15
CA ILE A 91 -5.09 -5.08 7.16
C ILE A 91 -5.32 -4.34 8.49
N ALA A 92 -4.36 -3.54 8.92
CA ALA A 92 -4.48 -2.74 10.15
C ALA A 92 -5.65 -1.74 10.07
N ARG A 93 -5.81 -1.08 8.92
CA ARG A 93 -6.93 -0.19 8.67
C ARG A 93 -8.27 -0.92 8.77
N HIS A 94 -8.38 -2.06 8.10
CA HIS A 94 -9.60 -2.88 8.15
C HIS A 94 -9.98 -3.21 9.58
N MET A 95 -9.01 -3.60 10.41
CA MET A 95 -9.23 -3.95 11.80
C MET A 95 -9.66 -2.76 12.68
N ILE A 96 -9.16 -1.55 12.39
CA ILE A 96 -9.42 -0.35 13.21
C ILE A 96 -10.74 0.32 12.84
N ILE A 97 -11.09 0.35 11.56
CA ILE A 97 -12.18 1.17 11.02
C ILE A 97 -13.48 0.39 10.92
N GLU A 98 -13.40 -0.88 10.56
CA GLU A 98 -14.58 -1.74 10.48
C GLU A 98 -14.90 -2.34 11.84
N HIS A 99 -16.19 -2.37 12.19
CA HIS A 99 -16.70 -3.05 13.37
C HIS A 99 -16.64 -4.57 13.15
N THR A 100 -15.43 -5.09 13.11
CA THR A 100 -15.17 -6.50 12.90
C THR A 100 -15.45 -7.31 14.15
N THR A 101 -15.86 -8.55 13.97
CA THR A 101 -16.04 -9.49 15.07
C THR A 101 -14.69 -9.85 15.71
N ALA A 102 -14.70 -10.28 16.95
CA ALA A 102 -13.47 -10.70 17.65
C ALA A 102 -12.70 -11.80 16.88
N PHE A 103 -13.41 -12.65 16.14
CA PHE A 103 -12.82 -13.70 15.32
C PHE A 103 -12.09 -13.14 14.09
N GLU A 104 -12.68 -12.16 13.40
CA GLU A 104 -12.06 -11.49 12.26
C GLU A 104 -10.82 -10.70 12.68
N ASN A 105 -10.85 -10.04 13.83
CA ASN A 105 -9.70 -9.39 14.43
C ASN A 105 -8.57 -10.38 14.73
N LEU A 106 -8.88 -11.52 15.28
CA LEU A 106 -7.89 -12.57 15.53
C LEU A 106 -7.24 -13.05 14.21
N LEU A 107 -8.06 -13.27 13.19
CA LEU A 107 -7.58 -13.69 11.87
C LEU A 107 -6.67 -12.65 11.24
N SER A 108 -7.00 -11.37 11.38
CA SER A 108 -6.18 -10.24 10.90
C SER A 108 -4.83 -10.17 11.60
N ILE A 109 -4.79 -10.38 12.92
CA ILE A 109 -3.54 -10.42 13.69
C ILE A 109 -2.66 -11.59 13.25
N ILE A 110 -3.25 -12.76 13.01
CA ILE A 110 -2.53 -13.94 12.50
C ILE A 110 -1.96 -13.65 11.10
N ALA A 111 -2.74 -13.02 10.22
CA ALA A 111 -2.31 -12.65 8.87
C ALA A 111 -1.11 -11.66 8.91
N ILE A 112 -1.17 -10.63 9.74
CA ILE A 112 -0.06 -9.68 9.94
C ILE A 112 1.19 -10.40 10.48
N SER A 113 1.02 -11.28 11.45
CA SER A 113 2.11 -12.05 12.05
C SER A 113 2.81 -12.94 11.02
N ILE A 114 2.04 -13.61 10.16
CA ILE A 114 2.59 -14.42 9.06
C ILE A 114 3.35 -13.54 8.07
N LEU A 115 2.81 -12.39 7.70
CA LEU A 115 3.48 -11.45 6.79
C LEU A 115 4.82 -10.98 7.34
N ILE A 116 4.90 -10.64 8.63
CA ILE A 116 6.14 -10.22 9.29
C ILE A 116 7.17 -11.37 9.32
N ILE A 117 6.73 -12.59 9.59
CA ILE A 117 7.62 -13.77 9.61
C ILE A 117 8.16 -14.04 8.21
N VAL A 118 7.31 -14.00 7.19
CA VAL A 118 7.70 -14.19 5.79
C VAL A 118 8.68 -13.11 5.35
N ASP A 119 8.43 -11.85 5.68
CA ASP A 119 9.30 -10.73 5.37
C ASP A 119 10.70 -10.92 5.99
N ARG A 120 10.76 -11.26 7.26
CA ARG A 120 12.04 -11.53 7.95
C ARG A 120 12.77 -12.74 7.36
N TYR A 121 12.05 -13.78 6.98
CA TYR A 121 12.65 -14.95 6.37
C TYR A 121 13.28 -14.64 5.01
N PHE A 122 12.59 -13.88 4.17
CA PHE A 122 13.11 -13.45 2.87
C PHE A 122 14.31 -12.50 2.99
N LEU A 123 14.29 -11.57 3.93
CA LEU A 123 15.43 -10.66 4.19
C LEU A 123 16.65 -11.42 4.68
N LYS A 124 16.47 -12.44 5.53
CA LYS A 124 17.55 -13.27 6.04
C LYS A 124 18.16 -14.15 4.93
N SER A 125 17.33 -14.69 4.05
CA SER A 125 17.79 -15.49 2.90
C SER A 125 18.64 -14.66 1.94
N LYS A 126 18.25 -13.44 1.63
CA LYS A 126 19.00 -12.52 0.78
C LYS A 126 20.37 -12.15 1.36
N ARG A 127 20.44 -11.93 2.69
CA ARG A 127 21.69 -11.60 3.37
C ARG A 127 22.69 -12.76 3.38
N SER A 128 22.19 -13.99 3.36
CA SER A 128 23.05 -15.20 3.28
C SER A 128 23.63 -15.39 1.88
N GLU A 129 22.92 -14.98 0.83
CA GLU A 129 23.42 -15.07 -0.55
C GLU A 129 24.50 -14.02 -0.86
N GLU A 130 24.38 -12.81 -0.30
CA GLU A 130 25.40 -11.75 -0.45
C GLU A 130 26.72 -12.10 0.24
N HIS A 131 26.71 -12.86 1.36
CA HIS A 131 27.93 -13.30 2.04
C HIS A 131 28.61 -14.50 1.40
N THR A 132 27.98 -15.20 0.47
CA THR A 132 28.53 -16.37 -0.21
C THR A 132 29.20 -16.02 -1.54
N SER A 133 29.05 -14.79 -2.02
CA SER A 133 29.62 -14.30 -3.28
C SER A 133 30.90 -13.45 -3.11
N GLU A 134 31.43 -13.32 -1.91
CA GLU A 134 32.77 -12.79 -1.61
C GLU A 134 33.75 -13.94 -1.25
#